data_7e038210d211909dcc8aab3c3c8b2a80
#
_entry.id   7e038210d211909dcc8aab3c3c8b2a80
#
_cell.length_a   1.000
_cell.length_b   1.000
_cell.length_c   1.000
_cell.angle_alpha   90.00
_cell.angle_beta   90.00
_cell.angle_gamma   90.00
#
_symmetry.space_group_name_H-M   'P 1'
#
loop_
_entity.id
_entity.type
_entity.pdbx_description
1 polymer ?
#
loop_
_entity_poly.entity_id
_entity_poly.type
_entity_poly.pdbx_seq_one_letter_code
_entity_poly.pdbx_strand_id
1 'polypeptide(L)'
;MKILTIPVILALLAGCATTPKGPQFDTTYNAKGQSSRARFLVLHYTVADKPASIKILTEQQVSAHYLLTDDPQPIIYRLVDETRSAYHAGVSSWKQYTQLNNSSIGIEIVNAGWKDTPQGRVYAPFPQAQVDALIVLVKDIVQRNGIAPENVLGHSDIAPLRKQDPGPLFPWARLGQEGLVLWPDANRVAVIRPIFDATLPDVAWFQRKLATHGYGIAQTGLLDNQTRTVLSAFQMKYRPRDIAGTPDAETATLLEVLTTPANAPLPVVLPPVITSPVPELPPATAPVPVVPETAPAPATPVPLPVPTPVTLPVPTPVTP
;
A
#
# COMPACT_ATOMS: atom_id res chain seq x y z
N MET A 1 17.95 74.49 60.63
CA MET A 1 18.14 73.08 60.23
C MET A 1 17.79 72.92 58.76
N LYS A 2 18.78 72.91 57.85
CA LYS A 2 18.55 72.88 56.39
C LYS A 2 18.68 71.43 55.98
N ILE A 3 17.57 70.86 55.45
CA ILE A 3 17.55 69.50 54.95
C ILE A 3 18.01 69.54 53.47
N LEU A 4 19.10 68.85 53.17
CA LEU A 4 19.69 68.73 51.85
C LEU A 4 19.07 67.52 51.17
N THR A 5 18.25 67.69 50.17
CA THR A 5 17.70 66.63 49.35
C THR A 5 18.64 66.30 48.16
N ILE A 6 19.19 65.09 48.16
CA ILE A 6 19.97 64.55 47.01
C ILE A 6 19.06 63.88 46.00
N PRO A 7 19.07 64.27 44.74
CA PRO A 7 18.32 63.55 43.73
C PRO A 7 19.03 62.25 43.35
N VAL A 8 18.35 61.13 43.48
CA VAL A 8 18.79 59.82 42.95
C VAL A 8 18.48 59.80 41.45
N ILE A 9 19.52 59.90 40.63
CA ILE A 9 19.40 59.72 39.16
C ILE A 9 19.40 58.22 38.91
N LEU A 10 18.20 57.68 38.55
CA LEU A 10 18.03 56.29 38.10
C LEU A 10 18.44 56.19 36.61
N ALA A 11 19.65 55.72 36.33
CA ALA A 11 20.12 55.45 34.98
C ALA A 11 19.42 54.22 34.44
N LEU A 12 18.43 54.38 33.54
CA LEU A 12 17.82 53.31 32.74
C LEU A 12 18.86 52.83 31.71
N LEU A 13 19.52 51.68 31.94
CA LEU A 13 20.30 50.96 30.97
C LEU A 13 19.33 50.27 29.97
N ALA A 14 18.98 50.97 28.91
CA ALA A 14 18.34 50.39 27.76
C ALA A 14 19.36 49.51 26.99
N GLY A 15 19.50 48.26 27.41
CA GLY A 15 20.24 47.27 26.65
C GLY A 15 19.50 46.96 25.34
N CYS A 16 20.00 47.46 24.22
CA CYS A 16 19.57 47.00 22.89
C CYS A 16 19.96 45.54 22.72
N ALA A 17 19.05 44.59 23.04
CA ALA A 17 19.19 43.22 22.63
C ALA A 17 19.06 43.18 21.10
N THR A 18 20.17 43.20 20.38
CA THR A 18 20.20 42.94 18.95
C THR A 18 19.87 41.47 18.74
N THR A 19 18.59 41.17 18.44
CA THR A 19 18.19 39.83 17.95
C THR A 19 19.00 39.55 16.70
N PRO A 20 19.70 38.40 16.61
CA PRO A 20 20.43 38.05 15.40
C PRO A 20 19.43 38.07 14.23
N LYS A 21 19.65 38.96 13.26
CA LYS A 21 18.86 38.95 12.03
C LYS A 21 19.22 37.68 11.26
N GLY A 22 18.28 36.76 11.13
CA GLY A 22 18.41 35.62 10.24
C GLY A 22 18.68 36.05 8.80
N PRO A 23 18.99 35.10 7.88
CA PRO A 23 19.23 35.42 6.49
C PRO A 23 18.00 36.11 5.88
N GLN A 24 18.22 37.13 5.07
CA GLN A 24 17.15 37.75 4.30
C GLN A 24 17.08 37.08 2.93
N PHE A 25 15.88 36.61 2.55
CA PHE A 25 15.64 35.99 1.27
C PHE A 25 14.98 36.96 0.31
N ASP A 26 15.55 37.09 -0.89
CA ASP A 26 14.91 37.77 -2.01
C ASP A 26 14.07 36.73 -2.77
N THR A 27 12.76 36.94 -2.84
CA THR A 27 11.78 36.06 -3.51
C THR A 27 11.29 36.61 -4.84
N THR A 28 12.00 37.56 -5.44
CA THR A 28 11.65 38.17 -6.74
C THR A 28 11.62 37.12 -7.85
N TYR A 29 12.46 36.11 -7.77
CA TYR A 29 12.55 35.02 -8.76
C TYR A 29 12.07 33.72 -8.15
N ASN A 30 11.25 32.96 -8.90
CA ASN A 30 10.74 31.66 -8.50
C ASN A 30 10.93 30.66 -9.63
N ALA A 31 11.46 29.49 -9.31
CA ALA A 31 11.68 28.41 -10.28
C ALA A 31 10.34 27.83 -10.76
N LYS A 32 10.19 27.60 -12.07
CA LYS A 32 9.03 26.92 -12.65
C LYS A 32 9.05 25.41 -12.41
N GLY A 33 10.25 24.81 -12.39
CA GLY A 33 10.45 23.37 -12.19
C GLY A 33 10.39 23.01 -10.71
N GLN A 34 9.19 22.85 -10.16
CA GLN A 34 8.96 22.47 -8.78
C GLN A 34 7.74 21.57 -8.66
N SER A 35 7.66 20.76 -7.63
CA SER A 35 6.51 19.93 -7.28
C SER A 35 6.33 19.85 -5.77
N SER A 36 5.14 19.43 -5.32
CA SER A 36 4.94 19.07 -3.91
C SER A 36 5.88 17.92 -3.51
N ARG A 37 6.34 17.91 -2.24
CA ARG A 37 7.01 16.74 -1.67
C ARG A 37 6.06 15.54 -1.55
N ALA A 38 4.76 15.81 -1.35
CA ALA A 38 3.74 14.78 -1.20
C ALA A 38 3.37 14.20 -2.56
N ARG A 39 3.75 12.96 -2.76
CA ARG A 39 3.45 12.15 -3.94
C ARG A 39 2.27 11.22 -3.69
N PHE A 40 2.04 10.86 -2.42
CA PHE A 40 1.02 9.91 -1.99
C PHE A 40 0.11 10.54 -0.94
N LEU A 41 -1.14 10.06 -0.91
CA LEU A 41 -2.07 10.25 0.19
C LEU A 41 -2.35 8.90 0.81
N VAL A 42 -2.13 8.75 2.12
CA VAL A 42 -2.34 7.49 2.84
C VAL A 42 -3.47 7.65 3.84
N LEU A 43 -4.46 6.77 3.75
CA LEU A 43 -5.66 6.76 4.58
C LEU A 43 -5.55 5.68 5.66
N HIS A 44 -5.90 6.07 6.89
CA HIS A 44 -5.81 5.24 8.09
C HIS A 44 -7.11 5.26 8.86
N TYR A 45 -7.28 4.36 9.80
CA TYR A 45 -8.20 4.49 10.92
C TYR A 45 -7.44 4.36 12.26
N THR A 46 -7.95 5.04 13.30
CA THR A 46 -7.22 5.18 14.57
C THR A 46 -7.29 3.95 15.49
N VAL A 47 -8.28 3.06 15.32
CA VAL A 47 -8.62 1.97 16.28
C VAL A 47 -8.80 2.54 17.69
N ALA A 48 -9.34 3.75 17.81
CA ALA A 48 -9.50 4.47 19.06
C ALA A 48 -10.66 5.49 18.94
N ASP A 49 -11.19 5.92 20.07
CA ASP A 49 -12.11 7.07 20.12
C ASP A 49 -11.39 8.40 19.89
N LYS A 50 -12.15 9.47 19.72
CA LYS A 50 -11.60 10.80 19.45
C LYS A 50 -10.60 11.30 20.51
N PRO A 51 -10.89 11.25 21.85
CA PRO A 51 -9.94 11.70 22.87
C PRO A 51 -8.64 10.93 22.84
N ALA A 52 -8.69 9.60 22.73
CA ALA A 52 -7.50 8.76 22.66
C ALA A 52 -6.73 9.01 21.35
N SER A 53 -7.42 9.17 20.21
CA SER A 53 -6.78 9.49 18.93
C SER A 53 -6.00 10.81 18.97
N ILE A 54 -6.60 11.87 19.54
CA ILE A 54 -5.91 13.15 19.72
C ILE A 54 -4.64 12.96 20.56
N LYS A 55 -4.77 12.29 21.72
CA LYS A 55 -3.64 12.07 22.63
C LYS A 55 -2.52 11.27 21.96
N ILE A 56 -2.85 10.19 21.24
CA ILE A 56 -1.87 9.35 20.54
C ILE A 56 -1.12 10.18 19.49
N LEU A 57 -1.83 10.95 18.66
CA LEU A 57 -1.26 11.65 17.52
C LEU A 57 -0.53 12.96 17.90
N THR A 58 -0.73 13.49 19.12
CA THR A 58 -0.11 14.74 19.57
C THR A 58 0.94 14.56 20.67
N GLU A 59 0.88 13.47 21.44
CA GLU A 59 1.76 13.25 22.59
C GLU A 59 2.74 12.06 22.43
N GLN A 60 2.52 11.19 21.40
CA GLN A 60 3.36 10.03 21.14
C GLN A 60 4.27 10.24 19.91
N GLN A 61 5.04 9.18 19.56
CA GLN A 61 5.97 9.22 18.41
C GLN A 61 5.30 9.00 17.06
N VAL A 62 4.03 8.61 17.02
CA VAL A 62 3.23 8.51 15.79
C VAL A 62 2.48 9.81 15.58
N SER A 63 2.31 10.21 14.33
CA SER A 63 1.60 11.44 13.97
C SER A 63 1.00 11.32 12.57
N ALA A 64 -0.01 12.15 12.27
CA ALA A 64 -0.58 12.30 10.94
C ALA A 64 -0.70 13.78 10.59
N HIS A 65 -0.88 14.10 9.30
CA HIS A 65 -1.10 15.50 8.90
C HIS A 65 -2.49 15.96 9.31
N TYR A 66 -3.47 15.05 9.19
CA TYR A 66 -4.86 15.33 9.52
C TYR A 66 -5.47 14.24 10.39
N LEU A 67 -6.34 14.65 11.30
CA LEU A 67 -7.26 13.78 12.02
C LEU A 67 -8.69 14.21 11.71
N LEU A 68 -9.50 13.28 11.17
CA LEU A 68 -10.93 13.47 10.89
C LEU A 68 -11.74 12.74 11.94
N THR A 69 -12.64 13.46 12.63
CA THR A 69 -13.45 12.91 13.72
C THR A 69 -14.72 12.24 13.23
N ASP A 70 -15.33 11.42 14.10
CA ASP A 70 -16.60 10.73 13.91
C ASP A 70 -17.81 11.46 14.55
N ASP A 71 -17.64 12.73 14.92
CA ASP A 71 -18.71 13.55 15.45
C ASP A 71 -19.87 13.68 14.44
N PRO A 72 -21.12 13.96 14.87
CA PRO A 72 -22.22 14.23 13.97
C PRO A 72 -21.96 15.40 13.00
N GLN A 73 -21.12 16.35 13.40
CA GLN A 73 -20.49 17.38 12.58
C GLN A 73 -18.99 17.16 12.62
N PRO A 74 -18.42 16.42 11.66
CA PRO A 74 -17.01 16.02 11.70
C PRO A 74 -16.06 17.21 11.72
N ILE A 75 -15.03 17.12 12.56
CA ILE A 75 -13.98 18.12 12.69
C ILE A 75 -12.71 17.57 12.01
N ILE A 76 -12.05 18.43 11.22
CA ILE A 76 -10.75 18.12 10.64
C ILE A 76 -9.69 18.90 11.40
N TYR A 77 -8.86 18.20 12.18
CA TYR A 77 -7.68 18.77 12.81
C TYR A 77 -6.48 18.66 11.87
N ARG A 78 -5.77 19.77 11.65
CA ARG A 78 -4.45 19.76 11.03
C ARG A 78 -3.40 19.70 12.13
N LEU A 79 -2.70 18.54 12.24
CA LEU A 79 -1.76 18.27 13.32
C LEU A 79 -0.30 18.50 12.89
N VAL A 80 0.03 18.19 11.62
CA VAL A 80 1.34 18.41 11.03
C VAL A 80 1.18 19.21 9.75
N ASP A 81 2.04 20.19 9.51
CA ASP A 81 2.06 20.95 8.26
C ASP A 81 2.52 20.05 7.11
N GLU A 82 1.88 20.17 5.93
CA GLU A 82 2.18 19.32 4.77
C GLU A 82 3.59 19.48 4.22
N THR A 83 4.30 20.55 4.55
CA THR A 83 5.71 20.73 4.20
C THR A 83 6.66 19.86 5.04
N ARG A 84 6.16 19.27 6.12
CA ARG A 84 6.90 18.39 7.03
C ARG A 84 6.47 16.93 6.83
N SER A 85 7.30 15.98 7.29
CA SER A 85 6.91 14.57 7.35
C SER A 85 6.17 14.28 8.64
N ALA A 86 5.02 13.63 8.57
CA ALA A 86 4.35 13.00 9.71
C ALA A 86 4.71 11.51 9.78
N TYR A 87 4.67 10.92 10.97
CA TYR A 87 5.10 9.53 11.22
C TYR A 87 3.90 8.57 11.25
N HIS A 88 3.25 8.36 10.09
CA HIS A 88 2.05 7.54 9.94
C HIS A 88 2.25 6.25 9.14
N ALA A 89 3.19 6.23 8.18
CA ALA A 89 3.37 5.10 7.28
C ALA A 89 4.33 4.02 7.81
N GLY A 90 5.31 4.42 8.64
CA GLY A 90 6.35 3.52 9.16
C GLY A 90 7.14 2.83 8.05
N VAL A 91 7.58 1.59 8.28
CA VAL A 91 8.20 0.75 7.26
C VAL A 91 7.14 0.43 6.21
N SER A 92 7.33 0.92 5.00
CA SER A 92 6.33 0.93 3.94
C SER A 92 6.97 0.95 2.56
N SER A 93 6.26 0.41 1.56
CA SER A 93 6.66 0.45 0.16
C SER A 93 5.45 0.51 -0.77
N TRP A 94 5.60 1.20 -1.90
CA TRP A 94 4.64 1.21 -3.00
C TRP A 94 5.36 1.46 -4.32
N LYS A 95 5.21 0.55 -5.28
CA LYS A 95 6.02 0.56 -6.51
C LYS A 95 7.52 0.60 -6.14
N GLN A 96 8.28 1.56 -6.67
CA GLN A 96 9.71 1.76 -6.36
C GLN A 96 9.98 2.61 -5.11
N TYR A 97 8.95 3.12 -4.44
CA TYR A 97 9.10 4.02 -3.30
C TYR A 97 9.08 3.25 -1.98
N THR A 98 9.93 3.68 -1.06
CA THR A 98 10.00 3.16 0.32
C THR A 98 9.95 4.30 1.33
N GLN A 99 9.70 4.00 2.61
CA GLN A 99 9.66 5.00 3.69
C GLN A 99 8.72 6.17 3.37
N LEU A 100 7.46 5.86 3.08
CA LEU A 100 6.51 6.81 2.51
C LEU A 100 6.19 8.01 3.41
N ASN A 101 6.56 8.03 4.69
CA ASN A 101 6.47 9.23 5.53
C ASN A 101 7.06 10.48 4.84
N ASN A 102 8.16 10.30 4.09
CA ASN A 102 8.88 11.41 3.46
C ASN A 102 8.19 11.97 2.21
N SER A 103 7.29 11.21 1.61
CA SER A 103 6.66 11.53 0.32
C SER A 103 5.13 11.42 0.33
N SER A 104 4.53 11.39 1.52
CA SER A 104 3.07 11.29 1.66
C SER A 104 2.48 12.32 2.60
N ILE A 105 1.16 12.47 2.49
CA ILE A 105 0.28 13.06 3.49
C ILE A 105 -0.52 11.93 4.09
N GLY A 106 -0.67 11.89 5.43
CA GLY A 106 -1.48 10.90 6.15
C GLY A 106 -2.73 11.54 6.71
N ILE A 107 -3.87 10.86 6.53
CA ILE A 107 -5.13 11.19 7.19
C ILE A 107 -5.49 10.05 8.13
N GLU A 108 -5.58 10.33 9.41
CA GLU A 108 -6.16 9.44 10.42
C GLU A 108 -7.66 9.73 10.56
N ILE A 109 -8.47 8.68 10.56
CA ILE A 109 -9.93 8.77 10.61
C ILE A 109 -10.37 8.08 11.88
N VAL A 110 -11.03 8.82 12.78
CA VAL A 110 -11.54 8.25 14.04
C VAL A 110 -12.52 7.13 13.72
N ASN A 111 -12.20 5.93 14.14
CA ASN A 111 -13.01 4.74 13.94
C ASN A 111 -12.55 3.66 14.92
N ALA A 112 -13.47 2.91 15.50
CA ALA A 112 -13.16 1.85 16.47
C ALA A 112 -12.40 0.65 15.85
N GLY A 113 -12.26 0.61 14.54
CA GLY A 113 -11.54 -0.44 13.81
C GLY A 113 -12.33 -1.74 13.78
N TRP A 114 -11.95 -2.71 14.58
CA TRP A 114 -12.56 -4.03 14.59
C TRP A 114 -12.54 -4.65 15.99
N LYS A 115 -13.40 -5.66 16.19
CA LYS A 115 -13.39 -6.53 17.37
C LYS A 115 -13.58 -7.98 16.95
N ASP A 116 -12.90 -8.89 17.62
CA ASP A 116 -13.14 -10.32 17.44
C ASP A 116 -14.35 -10.74 18.24
N THR A 117 -15.20 -11.56 17.65
CA THR A 117 -16.40 -12.17 18.25
C THR A 117 -16.39 -13.68 18.02
N PRO A 118 -17.19 -14.48 18.73
CA PRO A 118 -17.32 -15.91 18.45
C PRO A 118 -17.74 -16.23 17.01
N GLN A 119 -18.41 -15.30 16.33
CA GLN A 119 -18.85 -15.43 14.94
C GLN A 119 -17.83 -14.89 13.93
N GLY A 120 -16.67 -14.41 14.38
CA GLY A 120 -15.61 -13.83 13.56
C GLY A 120 -15.37 -12.35 13.85
N ARG A 121 -14.53 -11.75 13.05
CA ARG A 121 -14.15 -10.33 13.17
C ARG A 121 -15.26 -9.43 12.64
N VAL A 122 -15.65 -8.43 13.45
CA VAL A 122 -16.64 -7.40 13.10
C VAL A 122 -15.93 -6.05 13.01
N TYR A 123 -16.08 -5.38 11.90
CA TYR A 123 -15.50 -4.06 11.65
C TYR A 123 -16.50 -2.96 11.95
N ALA A 124 -16.01 -1.82 12.45
CA ALA A 124 -16.82 -0.64 12.69
C ALA A 124 -17.10 0.09 11.37
N PRO A 125 -18.35 0.53 11.13
CA PRO A 125 -18.69 1.32 9.96
C PRO A 125 -18.15 2.76 10.08
N PHE A 126 -18.11 3.48 8.94
CA PHE A 126 -17.82 4.91 8.87
C PHE A 126 -19.14 5.68 8.76
N PRO A 127 -19.43 6.65 9.66
CA PRO A 127 -20.62 7.49 9.56
C PRO A 127 -20.67 8.27 8.25
N GLN A 128 -21.85 8.44 7.65
CA GLN A 128 -21.98 9.11 6.36
C GLN A 128 -21.41 10.55 6.39
N ALA A 129 -21.69 11.32 7.46
CA ALA A 129 -21.14 12.67 7.61
C ALA A 129 -19.60 12.69 7.60
N GLN A 130 -18.96 11.68 8.24
CA GLN A 130 -17.50 11.53 8.22
C GLN A 130 -17.00 11.22 6.81
N VAL A 131 -17.69 10.35 6.06
CA VAL A 131 -17.35 10.02 4.67
C VAL A 131 -17.44 11.26 3.77
N ASP A 132 -18.50 12.05 3.92
CA ASP A 132 -18.69 13.27 3.13
C ASP A 132 -17.59 14.31 3.42
N ALA A 133 -17.23 14.51 4.70
CA ALA A 133 -16.14 15.38 5.10
C ALA A 133 -14.77 14.86 4.59
N LEU A 134 -14.55 13.53 4.61
CA LEU A 134 -13.35 12.91 4.07
C LEU A 134 -13.20 13.19 2.57
N ILE A 135 -14.27 13.06 1.79
CA ILE A 135 -14.24 13.32 0.34
C ILE A 135 -13.81 14.76 0.05
N VAL A 136 -14.35 15.73 0.80
CA VAL A 136 -13.96 17.13 0.67
C VAL A 136 -12.48 17.33 0.99
N LEU A 137 -12.00 16.74 2.07
CA LEU A 137 -10.58 16.83 2.48
C LEU A 137 -9.65 16.17 1.45
N VAL A 138 -10.00 14.98 0.97
CA VAL A 138 -9.20 14.26 -0.04
C VAL A 138 -9.13 15.06 -1.34
N LYS A 139 -10.26 15.61 -1.82
CA LYS A 139 -10.31 16.47 -3.02
C LYS A 139 -9.34 17.65 -2.91
N ASP A 140 -9.41 18.37 -1.80
CA ASP A 140 -8.54 19.52 -1.54
C ASP A 140 -7.05 19.13 -1.55
N ILE A 141 -6.68 18.06 -0.83
CA ILE A 141 -5.30 17.61 -0.74
C ILE A 141 -4.77 17.15 -2.10
N VAL A 142 -5.49 16.29 -2.82
CA VAL A 142 -5.02 15.76 -4.11
C VAL A 142 -4.88 16.86 -5.16
N GLN A 143 -5.79 17.83 -5.17
CA GLN A 143 -5.75 18.98 -6.09
C GLN A 143 -4.55 19.89 -5.80
N ARG A 144 -4.35 20.28 -4.55
CA ARG A 144 -3.25 21.20 -4.16
C ARG A 144 -1.88 20.58 -4.36
N ASN A 145 -1.75 19.27 -4.17
CA ASN A 145 -0.48 18.56 -4.24
C ASN A 145 -0.23 17.86 -5.59
N GLY A 146 -1.21 17.82 -6.49
CA GLY A 146 -1.11 17.11 -7.77
C GLY A 146 -0.98 15.59 -7.60
N ILE A 147 -1.65 15.01 -6.60
CA ILE A 147 -1.59 13.57 -6.31
C ILE A 147 -2.52 12.83 -7.27
N ALA A 148 -1.97 11.91 -8.06
CA ALA A 148 -2.74 11.10 -9.00
C ALA A 148 -3.62 10.07 -8.25
N PRO A 149 -4.79 9.67 -8.81
CA PRO A 149 -5.71 8.72 -8.15
C PRO A 149 -5.06 7.37 -7.77
N GLU A 150 -4.10 6.87 -8.54
CA GLU A 150 -3.35 5.64 -8.23
C GLU A 150 -2.38 5.79 -7.05
N ASN A 151 -2.19 6.99 -6.53
CA ASN A 151 -1.35 7.31 -5.39
C ASN A 151 -2.17 7.63 -4.12
N VAL A 152 -3.49 7.45 -4.14
CA VAL A 152 -4.36 7.49 -2.97
C VAL A 152 -4.52 6.07 -2.42
N LEU A 153 -3.91 5.79 -1.30
CA LEU A 153 -3.62 4.46 -0.77
C LEU A 153 -4.15 4.29 0.64
N GLY A 154 -4.43 3.04 1.02
CA GLY A 154 -4.60 2.65 2.41
C GLY A 154 -3.25 2.27 3.04
N HIS A 155 -3.17 2.29 4.36
CA HIS A 155 -1.98 1.77 5.05
C HIS A 155 -1.76 0.27 4.72
N SER A 156 -2.84 -0.50 4.56
CA SER A 156 -2.81 -1.89 4.11
C SER A 156 -2.23 -2.07 2.70
N ASP A 157 -2.32 -1.05 1.83
CA ASP A 157 -1.68 -1.12 0.50
C ASP A 157 -0.15 -1.06 0.61
N ILE A 158 0.37 -0.18 1.47
CA ILE A 158 1.81 0.12 1.57
C ILE A 158 2.56 -0.70 2.61
N ALA A 159 1.84 -1.38 3.50
CA ALA A 159 2.41 -2.22 4.55
C ALA A 159 1.52 -3.44 4.87
N PRO A 160 1.10 -4.25 3.88
CA PRO A 160 0.08 -5.29 4.03
C PRO A 160 0.42 -6.33 5.09
N LEU A 161 1.70 -6.66 5.29
CA LEU A 161 2.15 -7.65 6.27
C LEU A 161 2.04 -7.17 7.72
N ARG A 162 1.75 -5.89 7.95
CA ARG A 162 1.79 -5.25 9.24
C ARG A 162 0.50 -4.49 9.58
N LYS A 163 -0.26 -4.08 8.57
CA LYS A 163 -1.38 -3.15 8.66
C LYS A 163 -2.60 -3.61 7.89
N GLN A 164 -3.78 -3.29 8.42
CA GLN A 164 -5.08 -3.60 7.81
C GLN A 164 -5.94 -2.34 7.60
N ASP A 165 -5.52 -1.20 8.18
CA ASP A 165 -6.25 0.06 8.05
C ASP A 165 -6.20 0.61 6.62
N PRO A 166 -7.27 1.27 6.15
CA PRO A 166 -8.50 1.64 6.85
C PRO A 166 -9.61 0.55 6.89
N GLY A 167 -9.30 -0.70 6.55
CA GLY A 167 -10.17 -1.86 6.71
C GLY A 167 -11.22 -2.05 5.58
N PRO A 168 -11.95 -3.18 5.62
CA PRO A 168 -12.85 -3.58 4.52
C PRO A 168 -14.13 -2.76 4.42
N LEU A 169 -14.54 -2.07 5.50
CA LEU A 169 -15.73 -1.21 5.47
C LEU A 169 -15.41 0.24 5.05
N PHE A 170 -14.15 0.55 4.75
CA PHE A 170 -13.77 1.85 4.25
C PHE A 170 -14.40 2.10 2.86
N PRO A 171 -14.97 3.31 2.61
CA PRO A 171 -15.80 3.55 1.44
C PRO A 171 -15.00 3.81 0.15
N TRP A 172 -14.08 2.90 -0.22
CA TRP A 172 -13.22 3.03 -1.40
C TRP A 172 -14.00 3.25 -2.69
N ALA A 173 -15.12 2.52 -2.88
CA ALA A 173 -15.98 2.66 -4.06
C ALA A 173 -16.53 4.10 -4.19
N ARG A 174 -16.87 4.75 -3.07
CA ARG A 174 -17.36 6.12 -3.08
C ARG A 174 -16.26 7.10 -3.50
N LEU A 175 -15.03 6.92 -3.03
CA LEU A 175 -13.88 7.70 -3.51
C LEU A 175 -13.59 7.44 -4.99
N GLY A 176 -13.77 6.20 -5.45
CA GLY A 176 -13.66 5.83 -6.87
C GLY A 176 -14.67 6.53 -7.77
N GLN A 177 -15.93 6.63 -7.34
CA GLN A 177 -16.99 7.39 -8.05
C GLN A 177 -16.67 8.87 -8.19
N GLU A 178 -15.95 9.44 -7.23
CA GLU A 178 -15.49 10.84 -7.27
C GLU A 178 -14.16 11.01 -8.05
N GLY A 179 -13.59 9.93 -8.62
CA GLY A 179 -12.32 9.95 -9.34
C GLY A 179 -11.09 10.21 -8.46
N LEU A 180 -11.21 10.04 -7.14
CA LEU A 180 -10.17 10.35 -6.15
C LEU A 180 -9.19 9.20 -5.92
N VAL A 181 -9.53 7.99 -6.33
CA VAL A 181 -8.73 6.78 -6.21
C VAL A 181 -8.82 5.97 -7.51
N LEU A 182 -7.77 5.26 -7.86
CA LEU A 182 -7.81 4.33 -8.98
C LEU A 182 -8.89 3.27 -8.72
N TRP A 183 -9.90 3.21 -9.61
CA TRP A 183 -11.03 2.31 -9.48
C TRP A 183 -11.26 1.55 -10.78
N PRO A 184 -11.63 0.25 -10.72
CA PRO A 184 -11.81 -0.55 -11.93
C PRO A 184 -13.02 -0.09 -12.74
N ASP A 185 -12.85 0.03 -14.06
CA ASP A 185 -13.93 0.31 -14.99
C ASP A 185 -14.90 -0.88 -15.09
N ALA A 186 -16.18 -0.64 -14.80
CA ALA A 186 -17.19 -1.68 -14.73
C ALA A 186 -17.43 -2.40 -16.07
N ASN A 187 -17.31 -1.70 -17.20
CA ASN A 187 -17.50 -2.29 -18.53
C ASN A 187 -16.34 -3.23 -18.85
N ARG A 188 -15.10 -2.83 -18.54
CA ARG A 188 -13.92 -3.69 -18.69
C ARG A 188 -13.98 -4.90 -17.77
N VAL A 189 -14.44 -4.73 -16.53
CA VAL A 189 -14.69 -5.85 -15.61
C VAL A 189 -15.68 -6.84 -16.20
N ALA A 190 -16.81 -6.37 -16.75
CA ALA A 190 -17.82 -7.22 -17.35
C ALA A 190 -17.31 -8.02 -18.57
N VAL A 191 -16.44 -7.41 -19.38
CA VAL A 191 -15.83 -8.07 -20.56
C VAL A 191 -14.78 -9.11 -20.16
N ILE A 192 -13.97 -8.82 -19.12
CA ILE A 192 -12.84 -9.69 -18.74
C ILE A 192 -13.29 -10.83 -17.82
N ARG A 193 -14.32 -10.63 -16.98
CA ARG A 193 -14.75 -11.59 -15.98
C ARG A 193 -14.97 -13.02 -16.53
N PRO A 194 -15.66 -13.24 -17.67
CA PRO A 194 -15.88 -14.59 -18.21
C PRO A 194 -14.60 -15.35 -18.54
N ILE A 195 -13.50 -14.65 -18.86
CA ILE A 195 -12.21 -15.27 -19.16
C ILE A 195 -11.68 -15.98 -17.91
N PHE A 196 -11.68 -15.29 -16.78
CA PHE A 196 -11.17 -15.83 -15.53
C PHE A 196 -12.15 -16.77 -14.81
N ASP A 197 -13.46 -16.67 -15.10
CA ASP A 197 -14.43 -17.68 -14.69
C ASP A 197 -14.21 -19.02 -15.40
N ALA A 198 -13.77 -18.99 -16.66
CA ALA A 198 -13.44 -20.19 -17.42
C ALA A 198 -12.07 -20.79 -17.02
N THR A 199 -11.09 -19.96 -16.75
CA THR A 199 -9.72 -20.42 -16.43
C THR A 199 -9.06 -19.46 -15.43
N LEU A 200 -8.88 -19.92 -14.19
CA LEU A 200 -8.19 -19.18 -13.16
C LEU A 200 -6.66 -19.23 -13.38
N PRO A 201 -5.95 -18.10 -13.38
CA PRO A 201 -4.50 -18.08 -13.48
C PRO A 201 -3.81 -18.72 -12.28
N ASP A 202 -2.53 -19.08 -12.44
CA ASP A 202 -1.69 -19.58 -11.38
C ASP A 202 -1.29 -18.49 -10.36
N VAL A 203 -0.74 -18.89 -9.23
CA VAL A 203 -0.31 -17.97 -8.16
C VAL A 203 0.76 -17.00 -8.64
N ALA A 204 1.67 -17.44 -9.51
CA ALA A 204 2.73 -16.60 -10.05
C ALA A 204 2.16 -15.42 -10.86
N TRP A 205 1.06 -15.65 -11.59
CA TRP A 205 0.34 -14.57 -12.29
C TRP A 205 -0.20 -13.52 -11.31
N PHE A 206 -0.86 -13.96 -10.21
CA PHE A 206 -1.36 -13.05 -9.18
C PHE A 206 -0.24 -12.22 -8.56
N GLN A 207 0.89 -12.85 -8.23
CA GLN A 207 2.05 -12.15 -7.67
C GLN A 207 2.59 -11.10 -8.65
N ARG A 208 2.73 -11.42 -9.94
CA ARG A 208 3.15 -10.45 -10.96
C ARG A 208 2.18 -9.28 -11.09
N LYS A 209 0.87 -9.55 -11.11
CA LYS A 209 -0.16 -8.51 -11.22
C LYS A 209 -0.21 -7.61 -9.98
N LEU A 210 -0.10 -8.18 -8.78
CA LEU A 210 0.00 -7.41 -7.54
C LEU A 210 1.24 -6.51 -7.52
N ALA A 211 2.40 -7.02 -7.96
CA ALA A 211 3.62 -6.23 -8.09
C ALA A 211 3.45 -5.10 -9.14
N THR A 212 2.85 -5.38 -10.28
CA THR A 212 2.54 -4.38 -11.32
C THR A 212 1.60 -3.29 -10.79
N HIS A 213 0.62 -3.67 -9.95
CA HIS A 213 -0.28 -2.73 -9.31
C HIS A 213 0.46 -1.78 -8.33
N GLY A 214 1.45 -2.31 -7.61
CA GLY A 214 2.29 -1.50 -6.71
C GLY A 214 2.74 -2.19 -5.43
N TYR A 215 2.20 -3.36 -5.11
CA TYR A 215 2.55 -4.07 -3.88
C TYR A 215 3.97 -4.61 -3.88
N GLY A 216 4.66 -4.48 -2.73
CA GLY A 216 5.91 -5.20 -2.48
C GLY A 216 5.61 -6.67 -2.17
N ILE A 217 5.82 -7.55 -3.16
CA ILE A 217 5.53 -8.98 -3.02
C ILE A 217 6.62 -9.83 -3.69
N ALA A 218 7.06 -10.91 -3.02
CA ALA A 218 7.98 -11.88 -3.58
C ALA A 218 7.30 -12.71 -4.70
N GLN A 219 8.08 -13.07 -5.73
CA GLN A 219 7.61 -13.84 -6.90
C GLN A 219 7.93 -15.32 -6.71
N THR A 220 7.34 -15.96 -5.68
CA THR A 220 7.64 -17.35 -5.28
C THR A 220 6.91 -18.40 -6.11
N GLY A 221 5.78 -18.03 -6.76
CA GLY A 221 4.86 -18.96 -7.40
C GLY A 221 4.00 -19.75 -6.41
N LEU A 222 4.14 -19.52 -5.11
CA LEU A 222 3.44 -20.25 -4.05
C LEU A 222 2.41 -19.37 -3.36
N LEU A 223 1.27 -19.94 -2.98
CA LEU A 223 0.26 -19.27 -2.15
C LEU A 223 0.70 -19.31 -0.66
N ASP A 224 1.84 -18.68 -0.39
CA ASP A 224 2.42 -18.55 0.95
C ASP A 224 1.67 -17.48 1.78
N ASN A 225 2.06 -17.32 3.04
CA ASN A 225 1.43 -16.36 3.94
C ASN A 225 1.58 -14.91 3.46
N GLN A 226 2.71 -14.55 2.86
CA GLN A 226 2.91 -13.23 2.29
C GLN A 226 1.92 -12.98 1.15
N THR A 227 1.82 -13.91 0.21
CA THR A 227 0.91 -13.83 -0.94
C THR A 227 -0.54 -13.73 -0.50
N ARG A 228 -0.97 -14.55 0.46
CA ARG A 228 -2.33 -14.46 1.03
C ARG A 228 -2.62 -13.11 1.65
N THR A 229 -1.68 -12.58 2.43
CA THR A 229 -1.85 -11.29 3.11
C THR A 229 -1.93 -10.12 2.12
N VAL A 230 -1.11 -10.13 1.07
CA VAL A 230 -1.15 -9.10 0.03
C VAL A 230 -2.44 -9.20 -0.81
N LEU A 231 -2.87 -10.42 -1.16
CA LEU A 231 -4.18 -10.63 -1.81
C LEU A 231 -5.32 -10.13 -0.93
N SER A 232 -5.29 -10.42 0.37
CA SER A 232 -6.30 -9.93 1.32
C SER A 232 -6.34 -8.40 1.36
N ALA A 233 -5.20 -7.72 1.37
CA ALA A 233 -5.13 -6.25 1.33
C ALA A 233 -5.75 -5.69 0.04
N PHE A 234 -5.45 -6.29 -1.12
CA PHE A 234 -6.07 -5.93 -2.40
C PHE A 234 -7.59 -6.16 -2.39
N GLN A 235 -8.04 -7.33 -1.91
CA GLN A 235 -9.45 -7.68 -1.79
C GLN A 235 -10.17 -6.71 -0.86
N MET A 236 -9.58 -6.34 0.26
CA MET A 236 -10.12 -5.39 1.23
C MET A 236 -10.46 -4.04 0.59
N LYS A 237 -9.65 -3.59 -0.35
CA LYS A 237 -9.86 -2.33 -1.08
C LYS A 237 -10.91 -2.44 -2.19
N TYR A 238 -10.83 -3.47 -3.01
CA TYR A 238 -11.57 -3.53 -4.28
C TYR A 238 -12.80 -4.45 -4.27
N ARG A 239 -12.85 -5.44 -3.35
CA ARG A 239 -14.00 -6.34 -3.19
C ARG A 239 -14.16 -6.87 -1.74
N PRO A 240 -14.53 -6.00 -0.80
CA PRO A 240 -14.48 -6.26 0.65
C PRO A 240 -15.43 -7.35 1.17
N ARG A 241 -16.32 -7.91 0.34
CA ARG A 241 -17.23 -8.97 0.76
C ARG A 241 -16.55 -10.29 1.15
N ASP A 242 -15.34 -10.53 0.62
CA ASP A 242 -14.49 -11.67 0.97
C ASP A 242 -13.01 -11.27 0.86
N ILE A 243 -12.33 -11.28 1.97
CA ILE A 243 -10.95 -10.85 2.14
C ILE A 243 -10.03 -12.00 2.58
N ALA A 244 -10.39 -13.24 2.23
CA ALA A 244 -9.66 -14.44 2.66
C ALA A 244 -8.22 -14.54 2.11
N GLY A 245 -7.83 -13.69 1.17
CA GLY A 245 -6.52 -13.75 0.53
C GLY A 245 -6.36 -14.96 -0.39
N THR A 246 -7.48 -15.49 -0.88
CA THR A 246 -7.49 -16.63 -1.81
C THR A 246 -7.61 -16.13 -3.24
N PRO A 247 -6.81 -16.64 -4.21
CA PRO A 247 -6.99 -16.39 -5.63
C PRO A 247 -8.39 -16.79 -6.10
N ASP A 248 -9.05 -15.91 -6.84
CA ASP A 248 -10.36 -16.16 -7.46
C ASP A 248 -10.54 -15.33 -8.74
N ALA A 249 -11.55 -15.69 -9.55
CA ALA A 249 -11.80 -15.08 -10.85
C ALA A 249 -12.12 -13.58 -10.76
N GLU A 250 -12.78 -13.12 -9.70
CA GLU A 250 -13.07 -11.70 -9.54
C GLU A 250 -11.80 -10.92 -9.19
N THR A 251 -10.98 -11.41 -8.27
CA THR A 251 -9.69 -10.80 -7.93
C THR A 251 -8.78 -10.75 -9.17
N ALA A 252 -8.75 -11.82 -9.99
CA ALA A 252 -8.00 -11.83 -11.25
C ALA A 252 -8.52 -10.76 -12.23
N THR A 253 -9.84 -10.67 -12.38
CA THR A 253 -10.48 -9.66 -13.25
C THR A 253 -10.10 -8.24 -12.82
N LEU A 254 -10.22 -7.92 -11.53
CA LEU A 254 -9.90 -6.61 -10.99
C LEU A 254 -8.43 -6.26 -11.17
N LEU A 255 -7.52 -7.21 -10.90
CA LEU A 255 -6.08 -7.04 -11.13
C LEU A 255 -5.77 -6.79 -12.61
N GLU A 256 -6.39 -7.54 -13.53
CA GLU A 256 -6.20 -7.34 -14.96
C GLU A 256 -6.64 -5.95 -15.40
N VAL A 257 -7.86 -5.53 -15.01
CA VAL A 257 -8.41 -4.21 -15.36
C VAL A 257 -7.54 -3.07 -14.81
N LEU A 258 -7.11 -3.16 -13.55
CA LEU A 258 -6.35 -2.11 -12.87
C LEU A 258 -4.88 -2.01 -13.33
N THR A 259 -4.32 -3.10 -13.89
CA THR A 259 -2.92 -3.14 -14.34
C THR A 259 -2.76 -3.03 -15.85
N THR A 260 -3.86 -3.04 -16.60
CA THR A 260 -3.86 -2.88 -18.06
C THR A 260 -4.28 -1.47 -18.43
N PRO A 261 -3.50 -0.71 -19.22
CA PRO A 261 -3.85 0.64 -19.63
C PRO A 261 -5.24 0.73 -20.25
N ALA A 262 -5.98 1.82 -20.01
CA ALA A 262 -7.35 1.97 -20.47
C ALA A 262 -7.51 1.89 -22.00
N ASN A 263 -6.48 2.31 -22.74
CA ASN A 263 -6.42 2.28 -24.21
C ASN A 263 -5.82 0.98 -24.79
N ALA A 264 -5.36 0.07 -23.94
CA ALA A 264 -4.86 -1.22 -24.42
C ALA A 264 -6.01 -2.13 -24.85
N PRO A 265 -5.83 -2.92 -25.92
CA PRO A 265 -6.83 -3.91 -26.33
C PRO A 265 -7.04 -4.89 -25.17
N LEU A 266 -8.30 -5.19 -24.89
CA LEU A 266 -8.66 -6.23 -23.92
C LEU A 266 -8.26 -7.61 -24.48
N PRO A 267 -7.89 -8.56 -23.62
CA PRO A 267 -7.68 -9.93 -24.07
C PRO A 267 -8.95 -10.44 -24.76
N VAL A 268 -8.78 -10.91 -26.00
CA VAL A 268 -9.90 -11.48 -26.77
C VAL A 268 -10.10 -12.91 -26.28
N VAL A 269 -11.31 -13.22 -25.84
CA VAL A 269 -11.72 -14.62 -25.67
C VAL A 269 -11.80 -15.22 -27.07
N LEU A 270 -10.75 -15.90 -27.51
CA LEU A 270 -10.90 -16.76 -28.68
C LEU A 270 -11.89 -17.86 -28.28
N PRO A 271 -12.98 -18.07 -29.08
CA PRO A 271 -13.84 -19.20 -28.84
C PRO A 271 -12.98 -20.47 -28.80
N PRO A 272 -13.36 -21.48 -28.00
CA PRO A 272 -12.62 -22.73 -27.97
C PRO A 272 -12.46 -23.21 -29.39
N VAL A 273 -11.21 -23.46 -29.81
CA VAL A 273 -10.97 -24.09 -31.12
C VAL A 273 -11.67 -25.43 -31.03
N ILE A 274 -12.82 -25.55 -31.70
CA ILE A 274 -13.45 -26.85 -31.89
C ILE A 274 -12.48 -27.60 -32.81
N THR A 275 -11.56 -28.31 -32.20
CA THR A 275 -10.78 -29.31 -32.96
C THR A 275 -11.76 -30.34 -33.41
N SER A 276 -12.15 -30.26 -34.70
CA SER A 276 -12.87 -31.34 -35.34
C SER A 276 -12.11 -32.62 -35.03
N PRO A 277 -12.80 -33.71 -34.64
CA PRO A 277 -12.10 -34.94 -34.34
C PRO A 277 -11.23 -35.28 -35.54
N VAL A 278 -9.93 -35.43 -35.31
CA VAL A 278 -9.00 -35.94 -36.32
C VAL A 278 -9.57 -37.29 -36.76
N PRO A 279 -9.80 -37.52 -38.08
CA PRO A 279 -10.24 -38.82 -38.51
C PRO A 279 -9.29 -39.90 -37.99
N GLU A 280 -9.85 -40.89 -37.32
CA GLU A 280 -9.10 -42.00 -36.77
C GLU A 280 -8.39 -42.71 -37.94
N LEU A 281 -7.07 -42.66 -37.99
CA LEU A 281 -6.27 -43.41 -38.93
C LEU A 281 -6.56 -44.90 -38.74
N PRO A 282 -6.75 -45.66 -39.82
CA PRO A 282 -6.96 -47.12 -39.71
C PRO A 282 -5.80 -47.78 -38.92
N PRO A 283 -6.08 -48.80 -38.10
CA PRO A 283 -5.09 -49.42 -37.26
C PRO A 283 -3.90 -49.88 -38.07
N ALA A 284 -2.73 -49.43 -37.66
CA ALA A 284 -1.44 -49.87 -38.26
C ALA A 284 -1.33 -51.38 -38.18
N THR A 285 -1.03 -51.99 -39.28
CA THR A 285 -0.70 -53.43 -39.39
C THR A 285 0.43 -53.78 -38.37
N ALA A 286 0.22 -54.89 -37.66
CA ALA A 286 1.08 -55.34 -36.58
C ALA A 286 2.56 -55.41 -37.00
N PRO A 287 3.50 -54.99 -36.14
CA PRO A 287 4.92 -55.05 -36.44
C PRO A 287 5.44 -56.47 -36.39
N VAL A 288 6.29 -56.81 -37.36
CA VAL A 288 7.03 -58.04 -37.45
C VAL A 288 7.95 -58.15 -36.20
N PRO A 289 8.09 -59.31 -35.54
CA PRO A 289 8.90 -59.46 -34.33
C PRO A 289 10.37 -59.21 -34.63
N VAL A 290 10.97 -58.25 -33.97
CA VAL A 290 12.41 -57.98 -33.97
C VAL A 290 13.04 -58.81 -32.86
N VAL A 291 14.05 -59.58 -33.23
CA VAL A 291 14.89 -60.40 -32.32
C VAL A 291 15.64 -59.42 -31.40
N PRO A 292 15.69 -59.62 -30.06
CA PRO A 292 16.37 -58.70 -29.15
C PRO A 292 17.87 -58.81 -29.28
N GLU A 293 18.54 -57.69 -29.56
CA GLU A 293 19.97 -57.49 -29.44
C GLU A 293 20.33 -57.28 -27.95
N THR A 294 21.28 -58.05 -27.46
CA THR A 294 21.72 -58.05 -26.06
C THR A 294 22.34 -56.70 -25.66
N ALA A 295 21.76 -56.06 -24.66
CA ALA A 295 22.26 -54.81 -24.08
C ALA A 295 23.57 -55.01 -23.31
N PRO A 296 24.52 -54.06 -23.36
CA PRO A 296 25.74 -54.09 -22.55
C PRO A 296 25.45 -53.77 -21.07
N ALA A 297 26.22 -54.38 -20.18
CA ALA A 297 26.10 -54.30 -18.73
C ALA A 297 26.26 -52.84 -18.19
N PRO A 298 25.57 -52.46 -17.10
CA PRO A 298 25.66 -51.12 -16.54
C PRO A 298 27.01 -50.85 -15.89
N ALA A 299 27.56 -49.65 -16.16
CA ALA A 299 28.76 -49.13 -15.55
C ALA A 299 28.54 -48.79 -14.06
N THR A 300 29.49 -49.17 -13.22
CA THR A 300 29.54 -48.87 -11.78
C THR A 300 29.64 -47.36 -11.53
N PRO A 301 28.88 -46.80 -10.56
CA PRO A 301 28.97 -45.39 -10.22
C PRO A 301 30.27 -45.04 -9.50
N VAL A 302 30.92 -43.97 -9.93
CA VAL A 302 32.08 -43.35 -9.28
C VAL A 302 31.58 -42.50 -8.10
N PRO A 303 32.14 -42.62 -6.89
CA PRO A 303 31.74 -41.83 -5.74
C PRO A 303 32.20 -40.37 -5.88
N LEU A 304 31.28 -39.43 -5.56
CA LEU A 304 31.56 -37.99 -5.49
C LEU A 304 32.43 -37.64 -4.27
N PRO A 305 33.32 -36.65 -4.38
CA PRO A 305 34.16 -36.24 -3.25
C PRO A 305 33.31 -35.51 -2.16
N VAL A 306 33.60 -35.90 -0.91
CA VAL A 306 33.01 -35.30 0.29
C VAL A 306 33.60 -33.90 0.49
N PRO A 307 32.76 -32.84 0.71
CA PRO A 307 33.27 -31.49 0.98
C PRO A 307 33.92 -31.43 2.37
N THR A 308 35.12 -30.86 2.43
CA THR A 308 35.87 -30.56 3.66
C THR A 308 35.16 -29.45 4.48
N PRO A 309 35.08 -29.55 5.81
CA PRO A 309 34.45 -28.53 6.65
C PRO A 309 35.30 -27.27 6.68
N VAL A 310 34.66 -26.13 6.39
CA VAL A 310 35.23 -24.79 6.55
C VAL A 310 35.15 -24.39 8.02
N THR A 311 36.30 -24.25 8.68
CA THR A 311 36.41 -23.68 10.03
C THR A 311 36.26 -22.16 9.96
N LEU A 312 35.23 -21.62 10.63
CA LEU A 312 35.07 -20.17 10.84
C LEU A 312 36.03 -19.68 11.91
N PRO A 313 36.63 -18.48 11.76
CA PRO A 313 37.49 -17.91 12.79
C PRO A 313 36.70 -17.48 14.02
N VAL A 314 37.24 -17.82 15.21
CA VAL A 314 36.70 -17.40 16.52
C VAL A 314 36.94 -15.90 16.71
N PRO A 315 35.96 -15.10 17.15
CA PRO A 315 36.17 -13.70 17.45
C PRO A 315 37.00 -13.52 18.73
N THR A 316 38.02 -12.67 18.67
CA THR A 316 38.86 -12.26 19.82
C THR A 316 38.06 -11.40 20.79
N PRO A 317 38.21 -11.57 22.11
CA PRO A 317 37.56 -10.74 23.11
C PRO A 317 38.19 -9.36 23.17
N VAL A 318 37.35 -8.32 23.16
CA VAL A 318 37.73 -6.94 23.46
C VAL A 318 37.71 -6.79 24.99
N THR A 319 38.85 -6.49 25.59
CA THR A 319 38.99 -6.13 26.98
C THR A 319 38.73 -4.63 27.21
N PRO A 320 38.28 -4.22 28.41
CA PRO A 320 37.63 -2.94 28.73
C PRO A 320 38.53 -1.70 28.63
#